data_21b005408c9a3c7e7bfe885927d05e4e
#
_entry.id   21b005408c9a3c7e7bfe885927d05e4e
#
_cell.length_a   1.000
_cell.length_b   1.000
_cell.length_c   1.000
_cell.angle_alpha   90.00
_cell.angle_beta   90.00
_cell.angle_gamma   90.00
#
_symmetry.space_group_name_H-M   'P 1'
#
loop_
_entity.id
_entity.type
_entity.pdbx_description
1 polymer ?
#
loop_
_entity_poly.entity_id
_entity_poly.type
_entity_poly.pdbx_seq_one_letter_code
_entity_poly.pdbx_strand_id
1 'polypeptide(L)'
;MSSAFRLSIISHVAAIAVGVFTATAYLTVYSASRQSLADYISAICTKAFGSAPAAETPYLAENISAMTKMVIDMDIRPSGDVDTDFVAFMSPHHQGAIEMAQAELRYGRNELLRRMAEEIIVTQLQEIAAMRLSLGQPLPPSIVSPDQIAPASERSEIR
;
A
#
# COMPACT_ATOMS: atom_id res chain seq x y z
N MET A 1 49.12 15.26 19.87
CA MET A 1 48.22 14.30 19.22
C MET A 1 49.02 13.54 18.19
N SER A 2 49.14 12.22 18.33
CA SER A 2 50.02 11.40 17.51
C SER A 2 49.43 11.26 16.08
N SER A 3 50.34 11.12 15.11
CA SER A 3 50.01 10.93 13.68
C SER A 3 49.01 9.76 13.46
N ALA A 4 49.14 8.71 14.25
CA ALA A 4 48.23 7.54 14.22
C ALA A 4 46.76 7.87 14.56
N PHE A 5 46.51 8.79 15.49
CA PHE A 5 45.17 9.21 15.89
C PHE A 5 44.48 10.00 14.77
N ARG A 6 45.24 10.84 14.05
CA ARG A 6 44.72 11.60 12.89
C ARG A 6 44.35 10.68 11.70
N LEU A 7 45.16 9.66 11.43
CA LEU A 7 44.86 8.68 10.36
C LEU A 7 43.60 7.87 10.69
N SER A 8 43.41 7.47 11.93
CA SER A 8 42.22 6.72 12.35
C SER A 8 40.94 7.54 12.15
N ILE A 9 40.92 8.80 12.55
CA ILE A 9 39.76 9.69 12.39
C ILE A 9 39.43 9.88 10.89
N ILE A 10 40.40 10.12 10.06
CA ILE A 10 40.23 10.32 8.62
C ILE A 10 39.63 9.04 7.97
N SER A 11 40.12 7.87 8.37
CA SER A 11 39.55 6.60 7.87
C SER A 11 38.11 6.38 8.26
N HIS A 12 37.73 6.68 9.50
CA HIS A 12 36.32 6.54 9.93
C HIS A 12 35.37 7.56 9.27
N VAL A 13 35.82 8.81 9.12
CA VAL A 13 35.05 9.84 8.42
C VAL A 13 34.84 9.48 6.95
N ALA A 14 35.89 8.97 6.27
CA ALA A 14 35.77 8.51 4.89
C ALA A 14 34.82 7.32 4.77
N ALA A 15 34.88 6.35 5.68
CA ALA A 15 33.97 5.20 5.67
C ALA A 15 32.50 5.61 5.89
N ILE A 16 32.23 6.54 6.81
CA ILE A 16 30.90 7.10 7.04
C ILE A 16 30.41 7.86 5.80
N ALA A 17 31.24 8.68 5.18
CA ALA A 17 30.88 9.44 3.98
C ALA A 17 30.53 8.52 2.80
N VAL A 18 31.29 7.44 2.59
CA VAL A 18 31.00 6.44 1.56
C VAL A 18 29.69 5.71 1.88
N GLY A 19 29.46 5.32 3.13
CA GLY A 19 28.21 4.67 3.56
C GLY A 19 26.99 5.55 3.37
N VAL A 20 27.07 6.84 3.70
CA VAL A 20 25.97 7.80 3.46
C VAL A 20 25.73 8.01 1.97
N PHE A 21 26.80 8.16 1.17
CA PHE A 21 26.64 8.35 -0.27
C PHE A 21 26.03 7.12 -0.96
N THR A 22 26.45 5.92 -0.58
CA THR A 22 25.86 4.69 -1.14
C THR A 22 24.41 4.50 -0.73
N ALA A 23 24.05 4.82 0.52
CA ALA A 23 22.70 4.75 1.02
C ALA A 23 21.77 5.76 0.31
N THR A 24 22.24 7.00 0.13
CA THR A 24 21.45 8.03 -0.58
C THR A 24 21.30 7.68 -2.08
N ALA A 25 22.35 7.23 -2.74
CA ALA A 25 22.27 6.79 -4.14
C ALA A 25 21.32 5.59 -4.30
N TYR A 26 21.36 4.63 -3.37
CA TYR A 26 20.44 3.51 -3.36
C TYR A 26 18.99 3.95 -3.16
N LEU A 27 18.71 4.82 -2.19
CA LEU A 27 17.36 5.34 -1.92
C LEU A 27 16.80 6.14 -3.11
N THR A 28 17.63 6.94 -3.78
CA THR A 28 17.19 7.70 -4.96
C THR A 28 16.90 6.80 -6.16
N VAL A 29 17.71 5.80 -6.43
CA VAL A 29 17.46 4.83 -7.51
C VAL A 29 16.20 4.01 -7.20
N TYR A 30 16.04 3.55 -5.96
CA TYR A 30 14.88 2.77 -5.55
C TYR A 30 13.57 3.58 -5.63
N SER A 31 13.57 4.85 -5.18
CA SER A 31 12.41 5.73 -5.30
C SER A 31 12.07 6.05 -6.76
N ALA A 32 13.07 6.28 -7.59
CA ALA A 32 12.89 6.53 -9.01
C ALA A 32 12.30 5.31 -9.75
N SER A 33 12.73 4.09 -9.41
CA SER A 33 12.18 2.86 -10.01
C SER A 33 10.72 2.62 -9.62
N ARG A 34 10.34 2.87 -8.37
CA ARG A 34 8.94 2.78 -7.92
C ARG A 34 8.05 3.82 -8.60
N GLN A 35 8.55 5.04 -8.76
CA GLN A 35 7.83 6.10 -9.45
C GLN A 35 7.63 5.77 -10.94
N SER A 36 8.66 5.25 -11.61
CA SER A 36 8.58 4.78 -12.99
C SER A 36 7.54 3.66 -13.18
N LEU A 37 7.43 2.73 -12.23
CA LEU A 37 6.42 1.67 -12.27
C LEU A 37 5.01 2.23 -12.08
N ALA A 38 4.82 3.15 -11.14
CA ALA A 38 3.55 3.82 -10.92
C ALA A 38 3.10 4.61 -12.16
N ASP A 39 4.02 5.35 -12.77
CA ASP A 39 3.76 6.11 -14.00
C ASP A 39 3.40 5.20 -15.17
N TYR A 40 4.08 4.07 -15.31
CA TYR A 40 3.80 3.08 -16.37
C TYR A 40 2.41 2.46 -16.19
N ILE A 41 2.04 2.04 -14.97
CA ILE A 41 0.72 1.49 -14.66
C ILE A 41 -0.36 2.55 -14.88
N SER A 42 -0.15 3.77 -14.39
CA SER A 42 -1.06 4.89 -14.61
C SER A 42 -1.27 5.18 -16.10
N ALA A 43 -0.20 5.16 -16.90
CA ALA A 43 -0.26 5.38 -18.35
C ALA A 43 -1.06 4.27 -19.07
N ILE A 44 -0.87 2.99 -18.69
CA ILE A 44 -1.64 1.87 -19.23
C ILE A 44 -3.13 2.04 -18.88
N CYS A 45 -3.43 2.31 -17.62
CA CYS A 45 -4.79 2.50 -17.15
C CYS A 45 -5.46 3.71 -17.82
N THR A 46 -4.77 4.84 -17.91
CA THR A 46 -5.28 6.03 -18.60
C THR A 46 -5.56 5.76 -20.08
N LYS A 47 -4.68 5.02 -20.75
CA LYS A 47 -4.92 4.62 -22.15
C LYS A 47 -6.08 3.66 -22.28
N ALA A 48 -6.24 2.71 -21.37
CA ALA A 48 -7.34 1.75 -21.39
C ALA A 48 -8.71 2.41 -21.10
N PHE A 49 -8.74 3.42 -20.23
CA PHE A 49 -9.98 4.05 -19.74
C PHE A 49 -10.18 5.49 -20.20
N GLY A 50 -9.24 6.06 -20.97
CA GLY A 50 -9.27 7.47 -21.39
C GLY A 50 -10.46 7.88 -22.28
N SER A 51 -11.23 6.90 -22.79
CA SER A 51 -12.48 7.11 -23.53
C SER A 51 -13.73 6.77 -22.70
N ALA A 52 -13.60 6.58 -21.39
CA ALA A 52 -14.71 6.21 -20.53
C ALA A 52 -15.76 7.32 -20.44
N PRO A 53 -17.05 6.97 -20.31
CA PRO A 53 -18.10 7.95 -20.06
C PRO A 53 -17.82 8.78 -18.81
N ALA A 54 -18.14 10.07 -18.84
CA ALA A 54 -17.90 10.99 -17.72
C ALA A 54 -18.48 10.51 -16.38
N ALA A 55 -19.59 9.77 -16.43
CA ALA A 55 -20.24 9.20 -15.26
C ALA A 55 -19.40 8.09 -14.57
N GLU A 56 -18.53 7.40 -15.31
CA GLU A 56 -17.67 6.33 -14.79
C GLU A 56 -16.29 6.83 -14.36
N THR A 57 -15.91 8.04 -14.75
CA THR A 57 -14.58 8.60 -14.50
C THR A 57 -14.17 8.54 -13.02
N PRO A 58 -15.00 8.90 -12.03
CA PRO A 58 -14.63 8.82 -10.61
C PRO A 58 -14.37 7.36 -10.16
N TYR A 59 -15.21 6.43 -10.56
CA TYR A 59 -15.05 5.00 -10.27
C TYR A 59 -13.74 4.46 -10.82
N LEU A 60 -13.45 4.75 -12.09
CA LEU A 60 -12.23 4.30 -12.74
C LEU A 60 -10.99 4.92 -12.11
N ALA A 61 -11.03 6.20 -11.73
CA ALA A 61 -9.92 6.87 -11.07
C ALA A 61 -9.59 6.22 -9.72
N GLU A 62 -10.58 5.88 -8.92
CA GLU A 62 -10.38 5.18 -7.65
C GLU A 62 -9.81 3.77 -7.86
N ASN A 63 -10.32 3.02 -8.83
CA ASN A 63 -9.79 1.70 -9.16
C ASN A 63 -8.34 1.76 -9.67
N ILE A 64 -7.99 2.72 -10.51
CA ILE A 64 -6.62 2.95 -10.97
C ILE A 64 -5.70 3.24 -9.78
N SER A 65 -6.14 4.09 -8.86
CA SER A 65 -5.40 4.42 -7.65
C SER A 65 -5.16 3.18 -6.78
N ALA A 66 -6.21 2.39 -6.52
CA ALA A 66 -6.13 1.15 -5.76
C ALA A 66 -5.18 0.14 -6.41
N MET A 67 -5.29 -0.07 -7.71
CA MET A 67 -4.41 -0.98 -8.47
C MET A 67 -2.95 -0.51 -8.46
N THR A 68 -2.72 0.79 -8.66
CA THR A 68 -1.36 1.36 -8.67
C THR A 68 -0.70 1.17 -7.32
N LYS A 69 -1.40 1.51 -6.24
CA LYS A 69 -0.93 1.31 -4.87
C LYS A 69 -0.66 -0.17 -4.58
N MET A 70 -1.59 -1.04 -4.93
CA MET A 70 -1.45 -2.49 -4.77
C MET A 70 -0.17 -3.02 -5.41
N VAL A 71 0.08 -2.69 -6.69
CA VAL A 71 1.27 -3.17 -7.42
C VAL A 71 2.56 -2.62 -6.80
N ILE A 72 2.57 -1.36 -6.38
CA ILE A 72 3.74 -0.75 -5.71
C ILE A 72 4.01 -1.44 -4.37
N ASP A 73 2.97 -1.73 -3.59
CA ASP A 73 3.12 -2.33 -2.27
C ASP A 73 3.43 -3.84 -2.33
N MET A 74 3.15 -4.49 -3.47
CA MET A 74 3.56 -5.86 -3.78
C MET A 74 5.02 -5.97 -4.28
N ASP A 75 5.72 -4.87 -4.52
CA ASP A 75 7.15 -4.86 -4.86
C ASP A 75 8.00 -5.14 -3.61
N ILE A 76 8.04 -6.42 -3.21
CA ILE A 76 8.77 -6.89 -2.03
C ILE A 76 10.15 -7.43 -2.39
N ARG A 77 11.05 -7.43 -1.40
CA ARG A 77 12.31 -8.17 -1.47
C ARG A 77 12.12 -9.56 -0.87
N PRO A 78 12.54 -10.62 -1.56
CA PRO A 78 12.51 -11.96 -1.00
C PRO A 78 13.22 -12.01 0.36
N SER A 79 12.52 -12.52 1.37
CA SER A 79 13.06 -12.69 2.72
C SER A 79 13.86 -13.99 2.90
N GLY A 80 13.64 -14.96 2.02
CA GLY A 80 14.13 -16.33 2.14
C GLY A 80 13.17 -17.25 2.88
N ASP A 81 12.02 -16.74 3.32
CA ASP A 81 10.95 -17.49 3.97
C ASP A 81 9.66 -17.31 3.17
N VAL A 82 9.13 -18.43 2.64
CA VAL A 82 7.97 -18.44 1.74
C VAL A 82 6.70 -17.93 2.43
N ASP A 83 6.50 -18.25 3.70
CA ASP A 83 5.30 -17.85 4.44
C ASP A 83 5.33 -16.32 4.71
N THR A 84 6.50 -15.81 5.06
CA THR A 84 6.70 -14.36 5.21
C THR A 84 6.49 -13.63 3.89
N ASP A 85 7.04 -14.13 2.79
CA ASP A 85 6.90 -13.52 1.46
C ASP A 85 5.46 -13.62 0.95
N PHE A 86 4.76 -14.72 1.22
CA PHE A 86 3.35 -14.87 0.91
C PHE A 86 2.50 -13.79 1.59
N VAL A 87 2.68 -13.58 2.89
CA VAL A 87 1.94 -12.55 3.63
C VAL A 87 2.28 -11.14 3.14
N ALA A 88 3.54 -10.90 2.80
CA ALA A 88 4.00 -9.62 2.26
C ALA A 88 3.38 -9.30 0.89
N PHE A 89 3.14 -10.30 0.04
CA PHE A 89 2.45 -10.15 -1.23
C PHE A 89 0.93 -10.04 -1.07
N MET A 90 0.35 -10.95 -0.29
CA MET A 90 -1.11 -11.09 -0.24
C MET A 90 -1.80 -9.98 0.56
N SER A 91 -1.13 -9.43 1.57
CA SER A 91 -1.73 -8.34 2.34
C SER A 91 -2.02 -7.08 1.49
N PRO A 92 -1.08 -6.53 0.70
CA PRO A 92 -1.39 -5.42 -0.20
C PRO A 92 -2.34 -5.80 -1.34
N HIS A 93 -2.32 -7.03 -1.83
CA HIS A 93 -3.28 -7.52 -2.81
C HIS A 93 -4.71 -7.45 -2.26
N HIS A 94 -4.92 -7.97 -1.05
CA HIS A 94 -6.21 -7.94 -0.37
C HIS A 94 -6.66 -6.50 -0.08
N GLN A 95 -5.74 -5.64 0.34
CA GLN A 95 -6.04 -4.23 0.57
C GLN A 95 -6.52 -3.53 -0.71
N GLY A 96 -5.89 -3.81 -1.85
CA GLY A 96 -6.33 -3.28 -3.14
C GLY A 96 -7.74 -3.77 -3.53
N ALA A 97 -8.04 -5.05 -3.28
CA ALA A 97 -9.39 -5.60 -3.51
C ALA A 97 -10.45 -4.92 -2.63
N ILE A 98 -10.13 -4.61 -1.36
CA ILE A 98 -11.00 -3.85 -0.47
C ILE A 98 -11.27 -2.45 -1.04
N GLU A 99 -10.25 -1.74 -1.49
CA GLU A 99 -10.37 -0.38 -2.04
C GLU A 99 -11.23 -0.38 -3.31
N MET A 100 -11.07 -1.37 -4.19
CA MET A 100 -11.93 -1.53 -5.39
C MET A 100 -13.38 -1.89 -5.02
N ALA A 101 -13.61 -2.74 -4.02
CA ALA A 101 -14.94 -3.06 -3.53
C ALA A 101 -15.63 -1.83 -2.92
N GLN A 102 -14.89 -0.99 -2.20
CA GLN A 102 -15.40 0.29 -1.70
C GLN A 102 -15.80 1.25 -2.84
N ALA A 103 -15.09 1.25 -3.97
CA ALA A 103 -15.49 2.01 -5.14
C ALA A 103 -16.81 1.49 -5.72
N GLU A 104 -17.03 0.15 -5.79
CA GLU A 104 -18.32 -0.41 -6.18
C GLU A 104 -19.45 0.04 -5.26
N LEU A 105 -19.23 0.09 -3.93
CA LEU A 105 -20.23 0.59 -2.98
C LEU A 105 -20.56 2.08 -3.17
N ARG A 106 -19.62 2.89 -3.65
CA ARG A 106 -19.85 4.32 -3.89
C ARG A 106 -20.57 4.59 -5.21
N TYR A 107 -20.24 3.87 -6.27
CA TYR A 107 -20.66 4.20 -7.63
C TYR A 107 -21.57 3.17 -8.26
N GLY A 108 -21.50 1.90 -7.84
CA GLY A 108 -22.31 0.81 -8.35
C GLY A 108 -23.77 0.92 -7.92
N ARG A 109 -24.66 0.42 -8.79
CA ARG A 109 -26.13 0.46 -8.58
C ARG A 109 -26.76 -0.92 -8.52
N ASN A 110 -26.02 -1.96 -8.90
CA ASN A 110 -26.53 -3.32 -8.86
C ASN A 110 -26.45 -3.87 -7.44
N GLU A 111 -27.60 -4.14 -6.82
CA GLU A 111 -27.70 -4.59 -5.44
C GLU A 111 -26.93 -5.90 -5.17
N LEU A 112 -26.87 -6.81 -6.15
CA LEU A 112 -26.12 -8.05 -6.00
C LEU A 112 -24.61 -7.78 -5.97
N LEU A 113 -24.11 -6.92 -6.87
CA LEU A 113 -22.69 -6.55 -6.90
C LEU A 113 -22.30 -5.78 -5.65
N ARG A 114 -23.16 -4.90 -5.14
CA ARG A 114 -22.94 -4.17 -3.89
C ARG A 114 -22.80 -5.12 -2.69
N ARG A 115 -23.68 -6.12 -2.56
CA ARG A 115 -23.59 -7.16 -1.53
C ARG A 115 -22.29 -7.97 -1.66
N MET A 116 -21.91 -8.33 -2.87
CA MET A 116 -20.61 -9.00 -3.09
C MET A 116 -19.43 -8.10 -2.69
N ALA A 117 -19.51 -6.81 -2.94
CA ALA A 117 -18.47 -5.86 -2.52
C ALA A 117 -18.38 -5.76 -0.99
N GLU A 118 -19.50 -5.72 -0.28
CA GLU A 118 -19.53 -5.79 1.20
C GLU A 118 -18.88 -7.07 1.72
N GLU A 119 -19.20 -8.21 1.12
CA GLU A 119 -18.64 -9.52 1.47
C GLU A 119 -17.12 -9.57 1.21
N ILE A 120 -16.64 -9.04 0.08
CA ILE A 120 -15.23 -8.91 -0.24
C ILE A 120 -14.52 -8.11 0.86
N ILE A 121 -15.05 -6.95 1.24
CA ILE A 121 -14.42 -6.10 2.27
C ILE A 121 -14.28 -6.87 3.58
N VAL A 122 -15.34 -7.51 4.06
CA VAL A 122 -15.32 -8.24 5.34
C VAL A 122 -14.35 -9.42 5.29
N THR A 123 -14.43 -10.23 4.24
CA THR A 123 -13.61 -11.44 4.10
C THR A 123 -12.13 -11.08 3.97
N GLN A 124 -11.79 -10.11 3.14
CA GLN A 124 -10.39 -9.72 2.92
C GLN A 124 -9.75 -9.06 4.16
N LEU A 125 -10.51 -8.31 4.95
CA LEU A 125 -10.03 -7.80 6.25
C LEU A 125 -9.73 -8.93 7.23
N GLN A 126 -10.58 -9.95 7.29
CA GLN A 126 -10.36 -11.12 8.14
C GLN A 126 -9.14 -11.93 7.69
N GLU A 127 -8.94 -12.09 6.39
CA GLU A 127 -7.80 -12.80 5.82
C GLU A 127 -6.48 -12.06 6.07
N ILE A 128 -6.44 -10.73 5.94
CA ILE A 128 -5.27 -9.93 6.33
C ILE A 128 -4.95 -10.13 7.81
N ALA A 129 -5.97 -10.11 8.68
CA ALA A 129 -5.77 -10.33 10.10
C ALA A 129 -5.23 -11.76 10.39
N ALA A 130 -5.78 -12.78 9.74
CA ALA A 130 -5.34 -14.16 9.89
C ALA A 130 -3.89 -14.37 9.40
N MET A 131 -3.52 -13.80 8.25
CA MET A 131 -2.15 -13.83 7.72
C MET A 131 -1.16 -13.19 8.69
N ARG A 132 -1.48 -12.03 9.26
CA ARG A 132 -0.62 -11.37 10.26
C ARG A 132 -0.46 -12.20 11.53
N LEU A 133 -1.56 -12.76 12.03
CA LEU A 133 -1.52 -13.62 13.21
C LEU A 133 -0.69 -14.88 13.00
N SER A 134 -0.73 -15.49 11.81
CA SER A 134 0.07 -16.69 11.49
C SER A 134 1.57 -16.43 11.59
N LEU A 135 2.02 -15.18 11.38
CA LEU A 135 3.42 -14.76 11.54
C LEU A 135 3.71 -14.13 12.91
N GLY A 136 2.77 -14.16 13.87
CA GLY A 136 2.93 -13.51 15.16
C GLY A 136 2.99 -11.97 15.09
N GLN A 137 2.53 -11.37 14.00
CA GLN A 137 2.49 -9.92 13.82
C GLN A 137 1.28 -9.30 14.54
N PRO A 138 1.38 -8.03 14.97
CA PRO A 138 0.24 -7.34 15.58
C PRO A 138 -0.90 -7.19 14.57
N LEU A 139 -2.12 -7.30 15.07
CA LEU A 139 -3.31 -7.01 14.25
C LEU A 139 -3.30 -5.55 13.79
N PRO A 140 -3.83 -5.27 12.58
CA PRO A 140 -4.07 -3.91 12.16
C PRO A 140 -5.03 -3.24 13.17
N PRO A 141 -4.97 -1.90 13.32
CA PRO A 141 -5.95 -1.18 14.12
C PRO A 141 -7.36 -1.57 13.68
N SER A 142 -8.27 -1.81 14.64
CA SER A 142 -9.67 -2.06 14.31
C SER A 142 -10.24 -0.83 13.60
N ILE A 143 -10.61 -1.00 12.34
CA ILE A 143 -11.35 0.01 11.60
C ILE A 143 -12.83 -0.18 11.99
N VAL A 144 -13.47 0.89 12.42
CA VAL A 144 -14.93 0.88 12.64
C VAL A 144 -15.58 0.47 11.31
N SER A 145 -16.40 -0.59 11.34
CA SER A 145 -17.14 -1.03 10.16
C SER A 145 -17.93 0.16 9.58
N PRO A 146 -17.97 0.35 8.26
CA PRO A 146 -18.82 1.40 7.65
C PRO A 146 -20.29 1.33 8.09
N ASP A 147 -20.75 0.15 8.51
CA ASP A 147 -22.11 -0.09 9.00
C ASP A 147 -22.29 0.18 10.50
N GLN A 148 -21.23 0.44 11.24
CA GLN A 148 -21.36 0.82 12.65
C GLN A 148 -21.72 2.30 12.75
N ILE A 149 -22.96 2.55 13.13
CA ILE A 149 -23.40 3.90 13.50
C ILE A 149 -22.48 4.38 14.62
N ALA A 150 -21.73 5.46 14.36
CA ALA A 150 -20.84 6.05 15.37
C ALA A 150 -21.62 6.25 16.69
N PRO A 151 -21.02 5.90 17.84
CA PRO A 151 -21.67 6.10 19.15
C PRO A 151 -22.15 7.53 19.28
N ALA A 152 -23.26 7.73 19.98
CA ALA A 152 -23.91 9.04 20.11
C ALA A 152 -22.99 10.13 20.68
N SER A 153 -21.91 9.74 21.38
CA SER A 153 -20.89 10.63 21.93
C SER A 153 -20.01 11.31 20.86
N GLU A 154 -19.75 10.66 19.72
CA GLU A 154 -18.93 11.25 18.65
C GLU A 154 -19.74 12.14 17.69
N ARG A 155 -21.07 12.00 17.69
CA ARG A 155 -21.97 12.84 16.86
C ARG A 155 -22.10 14.28 17.35
N SER A 156 -21.71 14.58 18.57
CA SER A 156 -21.81 15.93 19.13
C SER A 156 -20.64 16.86 18.79
N GLU A 157 -19.53 16.32 18.26
CA GLU A 157 -18.33 17.13 17.92
C GLU A 157 -18.28 17.59 16.46
N ILE A 158 -19.24 17.17 15.61
CA ILE A 158 -19.28 17.51 14.17
C ILE A 158 -20.37 18.57 13.84
N ARG A 159 -20.77 19.36 14.83
CA ARG A 159 -21.72 20.48 14.60
C ARG A 159 -21.05 21.83 14.78
#